data_6c0ef06c2671fdce154ebcc53aae5e56
#
_entry.id   6c0ef06c2671fdce154ebcc53aae5e56
#
_cell.length_a   1.000
_cell.length_b   1.000
_cell.length_c   1.000
_cell.angle_alpha   90.00
_cell.angle_beta   90.00
_cell.angle_gamma   90.00
#
_symmetry.space_group_name_H-M   'P 1'
#
loop_
_entity.id
_entity.type
_entity.pdbx_description
1 polymer ?
#
loop_
_entity_poly.entity_id
_entity_poly.type
_entity_poly.pdbx_seq_one_letter_code
_entity_poly.pdbx_strand_id
1 'polypeptide(L)'
;MIVVVGGGGYLAFRYAMHRIVAAYTEATPLDLGTPAASPAELGEVHGRLAAFAHALRNKTPIAPLVLTGEELTAIVVASPQFRKLGGDARFSIGEGEIHGELSVPLERMGYPDRWFNGSAIFKVTLENGVLVVTLDSASVKGEPLPGWIVEKLREHNLAKDLYETPQNAGLIARLESIEVGDGRITIVPRLRR
;
A
#
# COMPACT_ATOMS: atom_id res chain seq x y z
N MET A 1 47.12 -1.29 16.84
CA MET A 1 46.71 -0.34 15.76
C MET A 1 45.49 -0.81 14.95
N ILE A 2 44.71 -1.77 15.42
CA ILE A 2 43.50 -2.31 14.73
C ILE A 2 42.21 -1.71 15.26
N VAL A 3 42.19 -1.13 16.46
CA VAL A 3 40.95 -0.61 17.13
C VAL A 3 40.52 0.76 16.58
N VAL A 4 41.41 1.54 15.96
CA VAL A 4 41.10 2.89 15.48
C VAL A 4 40.39 2.90 14.15
N VAL A 5 40.58 1.88 13.31
CA VAL A 5 39.91 1.79 11.98
C VAL A 5 38.44 1.38 12.08
N GLY A 6 38.08 0.58 13.07
CA GLY A 6 36.69 0.16 13.31
C GLY A 6 35.79 1.29 13.87
N GLY A 7 36.34 2.16 14.72
CA GLY A 7 35.59 3.26 15.33
C GLY A 7 35.21 4.36 14.36
N GLY A 8 36.11 4.73 13.45
CA GLY A 8 35.86 5.77 12.46
C GLY A 8 34.82 5.35 11.43
N GLY A 9 34.85 4.11 10.98
CA GLY A 9 33.83 3.57 10.06
C GLY A 9 32.44 3.49 10.70
N TYR A 10 32.37 3.08 11.96
CA TYR A 10 31.10 3.04 12.70
C TYR A 10 30.50 4.45 12.92
N LEU A 11 31.33 5.41 13.31
CA LEU A 11 30.90 6.81 13.48
C LEU A 11 30.46 7.44 12.17
N ALA A 12 31.20 7.20 11.08
CA ALA A 12 30.82 7.68 9.75
C ALA A 12 29.50 7.03 9.28
N PHE A 13 29.33 5.73 9.50
CA PHE A 13 28.08 5.02 9.20
C PHE A 13 26.92 5.58 10.02
N ARG A 14 27.07 5.76 11.35
CA ARG A 14 26.05 6.37 12.19
C ARG A 14 25.72 7.79 11.74
N TYR A 15 26.72 8.60 11.41
CA TYR A 15 26.49 9.96 10.92
C TYR A 15 25.75 9.98 9.58
N ALA A 16 26.12 9.10 8.65
CA ALA A 16 25.42 8.95 7.37
C ALA A 16 23.96 8.50 7.58
N MET A 17 23.73 7.50 8.44
CA MET A 17 22.39 7.04 8.79
C MET A 17 21.56 8.13 9.47
N HIS A 18 22.14 8.91 10.38
CA HIS A 18 21.46 10.04 10.99
C HIS A 18 21.05 11.11 9.96
N ARG A 19 21.89 11.38 8.97
CA ARG A 19 21.52 12.31 7.89
C ARG A 19 20.42 11.77 6.99
N ILE A 20 20.45 10.49 6.66
CA ILE A 20 19.41 9.83 5.88
C ILE A 20 18.08 9.86 6.66
N VAL A 21 18.10 9.46 7.93
CA VAL A 21 16.90 9.51 8.77
C VAL A 21 16.38 10.95 8.89
N ALA A 22 17.23 11.94 9.12
CA ALA A 22 16.81 13.34 9.20
C ALA A 22 16.24 13.85 7.87
N ALA A 23 16.77 13.40 6.74
CA ALA A 23 16.29 13.79 5.41
C ALA A 23 14.90 13.22 5.08
N TYR A 24 14.63 11.96 5.51
CA TYR A 24 13.42 11.22 5.14
C TYR A 24 12.45 10.99 6.29
N THR A 25 12.61 11.66 7.43
CA THR A 25 11.70 11.51 8.57
C THR A 25 11.43 12.86 9.23
N GLU A 26 10.31 12.96 9.95
CA GLU A 26 9.88 14.15 10.69
C GLU A 26 9.76 13.86 12.18
N ALA A 27 9.70 14.92 13.01
CA ALA A 27 9.53 14.78 14.45
C ALA A 27 8.06 14.61 14.86
N THR A 28 7.14 14.86 13.95
CA THR A 28 5.70 14.79 14.19
C THR A 28 5.01 13.93 13.15
N PRO A 29 3.93 13.24 13.51
CA PRO A 29 3.10 12.55 12.54
C PRO A 29 2.46 13.54 11.56
N LEU A 30 2.17 13.09 10.36
CA LEU A 30 1.29 13.78 9.43
C LEU A 30 -0.16 13.51 9.88
N ASP A 31 -0.93 14.57 10.07
CA ASP A 31 -2.37 14.44 10.30
C ASP A 31 -3.07 14.15 8.97
N LEU A 32 -3.48 12.93 8.80
CA LEU A 32 -4.20 12.49 7.59
C LEU A 32 -5.70 12.74 7.68
N GLY A 33 -6.20 13.17 8.84
CA GLY A 33 -7.63 13.41 9.07
C GLY A 33 -8.49 12.17 8.78
N THR A 34 -7.90 10.99 8.91
CA THR A 34 -8.58 9.72 8.56
C THR A 34 -9.48 9.30 9.72
N PRO A 35 -10.80 9.34 9.57
CA PRO A 35 -11.67 8.77 10.59
C PRO A 35 -11.44 7.27 10.67
N ALA A 36 -11.31 6.75 11.88
CA ALA A 36 -11.29 5.30 12.07
C ALA A 36 -12.63 4.73 11.60
N ALA A 37 -12.58 3.82 10.61
CA ALA A 37 -13.77 3.12 10.17
C ALA A 37 -14.42 2.37 11.35
N SER A 38 -15.72 2.49 11.49
CA SER A 38 -16.44 1.77 12.53
C SER A 38 -16.37 0.25 12.31
N PRO A 39 -16.48 -0.57 13.35
CA PRO A 39 -16.56 -2.03 13.20
C PRO A 39 -17.68 -2.48 12.25
N ALA A 40 -18.78 -1.72 12.18
CA ALA A 40 -19.91 -2.03 11.29
C ALA A 40 -19.53 -1.80 9.82
N GLU A 41 -18.91 -0.66 9.48
CA GLU A 41 -18.44 -0.35 8.14
C GLU A 41 -17.39 -1.36 7.66
N LEU A 42 -16.41 -1.68 8.51
CA LEU A 42 -15.42 -2.73 8.21
C LEU A 42 -16.09 -4.09 7.99
N GLY A 43 -17.09 -4.44 8.80
CA GLY A 43 -17.84 -5.68 8.66
C GLY A 43 -18.60 -5.75 7.34
N GLU A 44 -19.21 -4.66 6.90
CA GLU A 44 -19.92 -4.57 5.63
C GLU A 44 -18.96 -4.75 4.43
N VAL A 45 -17.85 -4.01 4.41
CA VAL A 45 -16.85 -4.13 3.34
C VAL A 45 -16.25 -5.53 3.27
N HIS A 46 -15.87 -6.10 4.42
CA HIS A 46 -15.37 -7.48 4.48
C HIS A 46 -16.43 -8.50 4.03
N GLY A 47 -17.70 -8.27 4.37
CA GLY A 47 -18.81 -9.11 3.91
C GLY A 47 -18.95 -9.10 2.39
N ARG A 48 -18.88 -7.92 1.76
CA ARG A 48 -18.91 -7.78 0.30
C ARG A 48 -17.70 -8.44 -0.38
N LEU A 49 -16.51 -8.25 0.16
CA LEU A 49 -15.28 -8.90 -0.32
C LEU A 49 -15.38 -10.43 -0.22
N ALA A 50 -15.87 -10.94 0.91
CA ALA A 50 -16.04 -12.38 1.12
C ALA A 50 -17.09 -12.99 0.19
N ALA A 51 -18.22 -12.31 0.00
CA ALA A 51 -19.29 -12.73 -0.92
C ALA A 51 -18.77 -12.76 -2.37
N PHE A 52 -18.04 -11.73 -2.78
CA PHE A 52 -17.43 -11.65 -4.11
C PHE A 52 -16.43 -12.78 -4.34
N ALA A 53 -15.50 -13.00 -3.40
CA ALA A 53 -14.55 -14.08 -3.47
C ALA A 53 -15.20 -15.47 -3.46
N HIS A 54 -16.28 -15.65 -2.70
CA HIS A 54 -17.06 -16.90 -2.68
C HIS A 54 -17.73 -17.16 -4.03
N ALA A 55 -18.37 -16.14 -4.61
CA ALA A 55 -18.99 -16.27 -5.93
C ALA A 55 -17.96 -16.59 -7.03
N LEU A 56 -16.81 -15.94 -7.02
CA LEU A 56 -15.71 -16.26 -7.92
C LEU A 56 -15.24 -17.71 -7.76
N ARG A 57 -15.08 -18.21 -6.53
CA ARG A 57 -14.69 -19.62 -6.29
C ARG A 57 -15.70 -20.60 -6.84
N ASN A 58 -16.99 -20.33 -6.62
CA ASN A 58 -18.07 -21.23 -7.02
C ASN A 58 -18.55 -20.99 -8.46
N LYS A 59 -17.96 -20.03 -9.17
CA LYS A 59 -18.35 -19.65 -10.56
C LYS A 59 -19.82 -19.24 -10.66
N THR A 60 -20.35 -18.63 -9.60
CA THR A 60 -21.72 -18.10 -9.58
C THR A 60 -21.72 -16.64 -10.04
N PRO A 61 -22.75 -16.18 -10.76
CA PRO A 61 -22.89 -14.79 -11.15
C PRO A 61 -22.89 -13.87 -9.93
N ILE A 62 -22.16 -12.77 -10.05
CA ILE A 62 -22.14 -11.70 -9.05
C ILE A 62 -21.93 -10.35 -9.75
N ALA A 63 -22.49 -9.30 -9.17
CA ALA A 63 -22.25 -7.93 -9.63
C ALA A 63 -20.78 -7.52 -9.41
N PRO A 64 -20.27 -6.55 -10.18
CA PRO A 64 -18.95 -5.98 -9.93
C PRO A 64 -18.80 -5.51 -8.48
N LEU A 65 -17.60 -5.72 -7.93
CA LEU A 65 -17.27 -5.20 -6.61
C LEU A 65 -16.74 -3.77 -6.77
N VAL A 66 -17.35 -2.83 -6.06
CA VAL A 66 -16.94 -1.43 -6.05
C VAL A 66 -16.39 -1.09 -4.68
N LEU A 67 -15.22 -0.45 -4.66
CA LEU A 67 -14.55 0.05 -3.45
C LEU A 67 -14.24 1.53 -3.59
N THR A 68 -14.56 2.31 -2.57
CA THR A 68 -14.17 3.73 -2.46
C THR A 68 -12.77 3.87 -1.86
N GLY A 69 -12.18 5.07 -1.93
CA GLY A 69 -10.91 5.37 -1.28
C GLY A 69 -10.97 5.21 0.25
N GLU A 70 -12.10 5.57 0.86
CA GLU A 70 -12.33 5.40 2.30
C GLU A 70 -12.40 3.91 2.68
N GLU A 71 -13.10 3.09 1.90
CA GLU A 71 -13.16 1.65 2.12
C GLU A 71 -11.78 0.99 1.93
N LEU A 72 -11.03 1.42 0.91
CA LEU A 72 -9.64 0.97 0.71
C LEU A 72 -8.77 1.33 1.91
N THR A 73 -8.88 2.57 2.40
CA THR A 73 -8.20 3.04 3.60
C THR A 73 -8.54 2.15 4.81
N ALA A 74 -9.83 1.92 5.03
CA ALA A 74 -10.30 1.10 6.14
C ALA A 74 -9.75 -0.34 6.09
N ILE A 75 -9.74 -0.97 4.90
CA ILE A 75 -9.19 -2.31 4.69
C ILE A 75 -7.69 -2.35 5.00
N VAL A 76 -6.93 -1.37 4.49
CA VAL A 76 -5.48 -1.33 4.67
C VAL A 76 -5.11 -1.09 6.13
N VAL A 77 -5.70 -0.08 6.76
CA VAL A 77 -5.42 0.29 8.16
C VAL A 77 -5.82 -0.85 9.12
N ALA A 78 -6.91 -1.55 8.84
CA ALA A 78 -7.34 -2.70 9.64
C ALA A 78 -6.49 -3.96 9.41
N SER A 79 -5.68 -4.01 8.36
CA SER A 79 -4.88 -5.21 8.04
C SER A 79 -3.85 -5.51 9.14
N PRO A 80 -3.60 -6.80 9.45
CA PRO A 80 -2.62 -7.17 10.47
C PRO A 80 -1.20 -6.66 10.18
N GLN A 81 -0.84 -6.57 8.91
CA GLN A 81 0.47 -6.09 8.46
C GLN A 81 0.63 -4.60 8.76
N PHE A 82 -0.36 -3.78 8.39
CA PHE A 82 -0.32 -2.35 8.62
C PHE A 82 -0.42 -2.00 10.11
N ARG A 83 -1.31 -2.67 10.85
CA ARG A 83 -1.43 -2.49 12.32
C ARG A 83 -0.14 -2.75 13.08
N LYS A 84 0.72 -3.64 12.59
CA LYS A 84 2.06 -3.85 13.18
C LYS A 84 2.97 -2.64 13.01
N LEU A 85 2.76 -1.79 12.03
CA LEU A 85 3.52 -0.55 11.84
C LEU A 85 3.14 0.51 12.87
N GLY A 86 1.89 0.51 13.35
CA GLY A 86 1.39 1.47 14.34
C GLY A 86 1.19 2.87 13.77
N GLY A 87 1.09 2.99 12.46
CA GLY A 87 0.89 4.24 11.76
C GLY A 87 -0.53 4.47 11.32
N ASP A 88 -0.72 5.51 10.53
CA ASP A 88 -1.95 5.86 9.84
C ASP A 88 -1.72 5.93 8.32
N ALA A 89 -2.78 5.72 7.55
CA ALA A 89 -2.75 5.82 6.10
C ALA A 89 -4.08 6.34 5.57
N ARG A 90 -4.03 6.99 4.42
CA ARG A 90 -5.19 7.47 3.69
C ARG A 90 -5.03 7.17 2.21
N PHE A 91 -6.08 6.65 1.60
CA PHE A 91 -6.12 6.41 0.16
C PHE A 91 -7.23 7.21 -0.49
N SER A 92 -6.93 7.80 -1.63
CA SER A 92 -7.91 8.42 -2.53
C SER A 92 -7.73 7.85 -3.93
N ILE A 93 -8.80 7.93 -4.73
CA ILE A 93 -8.81 7.33 -6.07
C ILE A 93 -9.05 8.46 -7.06
N GLY A 94 -8.09 8.63 -7.96
CA GLY A 94 -8.14 9.55 -9.09
C GLY A 94 -8.49 8.84 -10.40
N GLU A 95 -8.24 9.50 -11.52
CA GLU A 95 -8.44 8.95 -12.87
C GLU A 95 -7.27 8.01 -13.22
N GLY A 96 -7.51 6.71 -13.13
CA GLY A 96 -6.51 5.67 -13.43
C GLY A 96 -5.45 5.45 -12.35
N GLU A 97 -5.52 6.13 -11.22
CA GLU A 97 -4.48 6.15 -10.20
C GLU A 97 -5.05 6.06 -8.78
N ILE A 98 -4.30 5.42 -7.89
CA ILE A 98 -4.57 5.40 -6.45
C ILE A 98 -3.51 6.24 -5.76
N HIS A 99 -3.93 7.26 -5.03
CA HIS A 99 -3.07 8.10 -4.22
C HIS A 99 -3.09 7.58 -2.79
N GLY A 100 -1.92 7.26 -2.26
CA GLY A 100 -1.74 6.84 -0.88
C GLY A 100 -0.89 7.84 -0.11
N GLU A 101 -1.31 8.18 1.10
CA GLU A 101 -0.54 8.93 2.10
C GLU A 101 -0.38 8.04 3.33
N LEU A 102 0.76 8.14 3.98
CA LEU A 102 1.01 7.36 5.19
C LEU A 102 1.88 8.13 6.18
N SER A 103 1.65 7.86 7.46
CA SER A 103 2.43 8.37 8.58
C SER A 103 2.74 7.21 9.52
N VAL A 104 4.01 6.79 9.59
CA VAL A 104 4.43 5.61 10.34
C VAL A 104 5.49 5.97 11.37
N PRO A 105 5.29 5.64 12.67
CA PRO A 105 6.30 5.85 13.70
C PRO A 105 7.48 4.91 13.48
N LEU A 106 8.70 5.42 13.64
CA LEU A 106 9.93 4.66 13.46
C LEU A 106 10.52 4.14 14.79
N GLU A 107 9.79 4.27 15.88
CA GLU A 107 10.22 3.80 17.21
C GLU A 107 10.65 2.33 17.19
N ARG A 108 9.85 1.46 16.55
CA ARG A 108 10.16 0.02 16.41
C ARG A 108 11.38 -0.27 15.54
N MET A 109 11.82 0.70 14.75
CA MET A 109 13.05 0.64 13.94
C MET A 109 14.25 1.26 14.65
N GLY A 110 14.10 1.65 15.93
CA GLY A 110 15.18 2.22 16.74
C GLY A 110 15.33 3.73 16.61
N TYR A 111 14.34 4.43 16.06
CA TYR A 111 14.32 5.89 15.92
C TYR A 111 13.12 6.46 16.68
N PRO A 112 13.23 6.63 18.01
CA PRO A 112 12.17 7.26 18.80
C PRO A 112 11.93 8.69 18.33
N ASP A 113 10.71 9.18 18.50
CA ASP A 113 10.27 10.53 18.12
C ASP A 113 10.52 10.87 16.65
N ARG A 114 10.53 9.85 15.77
CA ARG A 114 10.65 10.04 14.33
C ARG A 114 9.51 9.32 13.59
N TRP A 115 9.03 10.01 12.55
CA TRP A 115 7.93 9.57 11.71
C TRP A 115 8.36 9.55 10.25
N PHE A 116 7.97 8.52 9.56
CA PHE A 116 8.04 8.48 8.10
C PHE A 116 6.70 8.97 7.57
N ASN A 117 6.68 10.19 7.02
CA ASN A 117 5.53 10.79 6.38
C ASN A 117 5.76 10.78 4.87
N GLY A 118 4.98 10.01 4.16
CA GLY A 118 5.16 9.81 2.74
C GLY A 118 3.85 9.79 1.96
N SER A 119 3.95 10.07 0.68
CA SER A 119 2.87 9.87 -0.29
C SER A 119 3.36 9.09 -1.48
N ALA A 120 2.46 8.39 -2.17
CA ALA A 120 2.76 7.61 -3.34
C ALA A 120 1.55 7.56 -4.28
N ILE A 121 1.84 7.46 -5.57
CA ILE A 121 0.84 7.22 -6.61
C ILE A 121 1.08 5.81 -7.16
N PHE A 122 -0.01 5.03 -7.21
CA PHE A 122 0.01 3.67 -7.69
C PHE A 122 -0.86 3.53 -8.94
N LYS A 123 -0.38 2.76 -9.91
CA LYS A 123 -1.16 2.30 -11.05
C LYS A 123 -1.56 0.85 -10.84
N VAL A 124 -2.83 0.56 -11.13
CA VAL A 124 -3.40 -0.78 -10.99
C VAL A 124 -3.93 -1.20 -12.34
N THR A 125 -3.43 -2.31 -12.86
CA THR A 125 -3.88 -2.91 -14.11
C THR A 125 -4.15 -4.40 -13.96
N LEU A 126 -4.98 -4.95 -14.81
CA LEU A 126 -5.18 -6.39 -14.95
C LEU A 126 -4.73 -6.81 -16.35
N GLU A 127 -3.54 -7.39 -16.44
CA GLU A 127 -2.93 -7.79 -17.70
C GLU A 127 -2.92 -9.32 -17.84
N ASN A 128 -3.63 -9.84 -18.83
CA ASN A 128 -3.73 -11.28 -19.07
C ASN A 128 -4.15 -12.12 -17.84
N GLY A 129 -5.01 -11.54 -16.98
CA GLY A 129 -5.45 -12.18 -15.73
C GLY A 129 -4.43 -12.08 -14.58
N VAL A 130 -3.42 -11.23 -14.73
CA VAL A 130 -2.45 -10.91 -13.68
C VAL A 130 -2.71 -9.50 -13.20
N LEU A 131 -2.98 -9.34 -11.91
CA LEU A 131 -3.07 -8.04 -11.25
C LEU A 131 -1.66 -7.46 -11.12
N VAL A 132 -1.47 -6.29 -11.69
CA VAL A 132 -0.22 -5.54 -11.60
C VAL A 132 -0.47 -4.25 -10.85
N VAL A 133 0.23 -4.06 -9.76
CA VAL A 133 0.24 -2.82 -8.98
C VAL A 133 1.67 -2.27 -8.99
N THR A 134 1.86 -1.11 -9.60
CA THR A 134 3.17 -0.47 -9.69
C THR A 134 3.16 0.89 -9.02
N LEU A 135 4.32 1.27 -8.47
CA LEU A 135 4.55 2.62 -8.00
C LEU A 135 4.80 3.53 -9.20
N ASP A 136 4.03 4.60 -9.34
CA ASP A 136 4.27 5.62 -10.38
C ASP A 136 5.19 6.72 -9.86
N SER A 137 4.87 7.26 -8.69
CA SER A 137 5.68 8.27 -8.02
C SER A 137 5.58 8.12 -6.50
N ALA A 138 6.56 8.67 -5.80
CA ALA A 138 6.54 8.76 -4.34
C ALA A 138 7.26 10.01 -3.87
N SER A 139 6.81 10.54 -2.75
CA SER A 139 7.43 11.66 -2.06
C SER A 139 7.52 11.42 -0.57
N VAL A 140 8.47 12.07 0.07
CA VAL A 140 8.65 12.06 1.52
C VAL A 140 8.86 13.49 1.96
N LYS A 141 8.14 13.93 2.98
CA LYS A 141 8.15 15.34 3.45
C LYS A 141 7.77 16.35 2.36
N GLY A 142 6.91 15.94 1.42
CA GLY A 142 6.55 16.76 0.26
C GLY A 142 7.59 16.81 -0.87
N GLU A 143 8.77 16.23 -0.68
CA GLU A 143 9.83 16.21 -1.69
C GLU A 143 9.82 14.88 -2.45
N PRO A 144 9.90 14.90 -3.78
CA PRO A 144 9.95 13.68 -4.57
C PRO A 144 11.13 12.78 -4.18
N LEU A 145 10.91 11.47 -4.14
CA LEU A 145 12.00 10.53 -3.98
C LEU A 145 12.93 10.57 -5.22
N PRO A 146 14.25 10.35 -5.02
CA PRO A 146 15.18 10.24 -6.12
C PRO A 146 14.72 9.23 -7.18
N GLY A 147 14.80 9.61 -8.47
CA GLY A 147 14.27 8.82 -9.58
C GLY A 147 14.75 7.38 -9.58
N TRP A 148 16.03 7.13 -9.25
CA TRP A 148 16.59 5.78 -9.19
C TRP A 148 15.91 4.87 -8.14
N ILE A 149 15.37 5.44 -7.03
CA ILE A 149 14.60 4.70 -6.03
C ILE A 149 13.23 4.34 -6.61
N VAL A 150 12.56 5.32 -7.21
CA VAL A 150 11.23 5.14 -7.82
C VAL A 150 11.30 4.12 -8.96
N GLU A 151 12.31 4.22 -9.84
CA GLU A 151 12.52 3.28 -10.95
C GLU A 151 12.69 1.84 -10.43
N LYS A 152 13.55 1.66 -9.41
CA LYS A 152 13.77 0.34 -8.81
C LYS A 152 12.50 -0.24 -8.17
N LEU A 153 11.66 0.59 -7.55
CA LEU A 153 10.38 0.16 -6.99
C LEU A 153 9.32 -0.10 -8.07
N ARG A 154 9.35 0.66 -9.17
CA ARG A 154 8.44 0.51 -10.31
C ARG A 154 8.62 -0.84 -11.04
N GLU A 155 9.82 -1.39 -11.05
CA GLU A 155 10.12 -2.70 -11.62
C GLU A 155 9.45 -3.86 -10.88
N HIS A 156 8.95 -3.60 -9.65
CA HIS A 156 8.35 -4.62 -8.81
C HIS A 156 6.83 -4.53 -8.84
N ASN A 157 6.17 -5.65 -9.14
CA ASN A 157 4.74 -5.76 -8.93
C ASN A 157 4.45 -5.87 -7.43
N LEU A 158 3.87 -4.82 -6.84
CA LEU A 158 3.53 -4.76 -5.42
C LEU A 158 2.41 -5.74 -5.02
N ALA A 159 1.65 -6.25 -6.00
CA ALA A 159 0.64 -7.28 -5.78
C ALA A 159 1.22 -8.71 -5.83
N LYS A 160 2.55 -8.88 -5.94
CA LYS A 160 3.20 -10.19 -6.09
C LYS A 160 2.79 -11.17 -4.99
N ASP A 161 2.74 -10.71 -3.74
CA ASP A 161 2.43 -11.56 -2.58
C ASP A 161 1.00 -12.14 -2.63
N LEU A 162 0.09 -11.49 -3.39
CA LEU A 162 -1.26 -12.04 -3.60
C LEU A 162 -1.24 -13.37 -4.40
N TYR A 163 -0.15 -13.65 -5.10
CA TYR A 163 0.02 -14.89 -5.88
C TYR A 163 0.74 -16.00 -5.13
N GLU A 164 1.19 -15.77 -3.90
CA GLU A 164 1.86 -16.80 -3.09
C GLU A 164 0.93 -17.99 -2.78
N THR A 165 -0.38 -17.76 -2.78
CA THR A 165 -1.35 -18.83 -2.61
C THR A 165 -2.07 -19.15 -3.92
N PRO A 166 -2.15 -20.45 -4.32
CA PRO A 166 -2.89 -20.86 -5.52
C PRO A 166 -4.35 -20.41 -5.53
N GLN A 167 -4.95 -20.28 -4.34
CA GLN A 167 -6.33 -19.84 -4.18
C GLN A 167 -6.50 -18.39 -4.64
N ASN A 168 -5.61 -17.48 -4.25
CA ASN A 168 -5.67 -16.07 -4.63
C ASN A 168 -5.37 -15.90 -6.12
N ALA A 169 -4.35 -16.55 -6.63
CA ALA A 169 -4.04 -16.56 -8.06
C ALA A 169 -5.25 -17.03 -8.90
N GLY A 170 -5.93 -18.08 -8.44
CA GLY A 170 -7.14 -18.60 -9.08
C GLY A 170 -8.34 -17.65 -9.05
N LEU A 171 -8.46 -16.78 -8.02
CA LEU A 171 -9.48 -15.75 -7.95
C LEU A 171 -9.20 -14.61 -8.93
N ILE A 172 -7.95 -14.12 -8.94
CA ILE A 172 -7.53 -13.02 -9.82
C ILE A 172 -7.69 -13.41 -11.29
N ALA A 173 -7.35 -14.63 -11.67
CA ALA A 173 -7.53 -15.14 -13.04
C ALA A 173 -9.00 -15.19 -13.51
N ARG A 174 -9.97 -15.04 -12.58
CA ARG A 174 -11.42 -14.98 -12.86
C ARG A 174 -11.97 -13.56 -12.95
N LEU A 175 -11.12 -12.57 -12.88
CA LEU A 175 -11.49 -11.18 -13.12
C LEU A 175 -11.46 -10.91 -14.63
N GLU A 176 -12.36 -10.07 -15.09
CA GLU A 176 -12.41 -9.56 -16.45
C GLU A 176 -11.63 -8.25 -16.57
N SER A 177 -11.92 -7.30 -15.68
CA SER A 177 -11.24 -6.00 -15.62
C SER A 177 -11.14 -5.47 -14.19
N ILE A 178 -10.23 -4.53 -14.00
CA ILE A 178 -10.14 -3.64 -12.84
C ILE A 178 -10.09 -2.24 -13.40
N GLU A 179 -11.04 -1.41 -13.01
CA GLU A 179 -11.18 -0.04 -13.44
C GLU A 179 -10.97 0.89 -12.25
N VAL A 180 -10.08 1.86 -12.41
CA VAL A 180 -9.76 2.87 -11.38
C VAL A 180 -10.16 4.21 -11.91
N GLY A 181 -11.12 4.86 -11.27
CA GLY A 181 -11.62 6.16 -11.72
C GLY A 181 -12.88 6.58 -10.96
N ASP A 182 -13.32 7.80 -11.16
CA ASP A 182 -14.53 8.36 -10.52
C ASP A 182 -14.55 8.18 -8.99
N GLY A 183 -13.41 8.26 -8.31
CA GLY A 183 -13.30 8.09 -6.87
C GLY A 183 -13.45 6.64 -6.36
N ARG A 184 -13.41 5.64 -7.25
CA ARG A 184 -13.64 4.23 -6.90
C ARG A 184 -12.78 3.26 -7.72
N ILE A 185 -12.65 2.05 -7.20
CA ILE A 185 -12.13 0.89 -7.92
C ILE A 185 -13.30 -0.01 -8.22
N THR A 186 -13.49 -0.38 -9.48
CA THR A 186 -14.50 -1.36 -9.91
C THR A 186 -13.82 -2.63 -10.39
N ILE A 187 -14.11 -3.74 -9.72
CA ILE A 187 -13.56 -5.06 -10.02
C ILE A 187 -14.65 -5.90 -10.68
N VAL A 188 -14.47 -6.19 -11.97
CA VAL A 188 -15.45 -6.89 -12.79
C VAL A 188 -15.13 -8.38 -12.84
N PRO A 189 -16.08 -9.26 -12.46
CA PRO A 189 -15.89 -10.70 -12.57
C PRO A 189 -16.04 -11.15 -14.01
N ARG A 190 -15.22 -12.13 -14.43
CA ARG A 190 -15.37 -12.78 -15.74
C ARG A 190 -16.58 -13.71 -15.72
N LEU A 191 -17.66 -13.28 -16.33
CA LEU A 191 -18.84 -14.13 -16.53
C LEU A 191 -18.51 -15.16 -17.60
N ARG A 192 -18.49 -16.45 -17.25
CA ARG A 192 -18.56 -17.48 -18.29
C ARG A 192 -19.99 -17.54 -18.83
N ARG A 193 -20.12 -17.25 -20.10
CA ARG A 193 -21.31 -17.65 -20.86
C ARG A 193 -21.35 -19.17 -20.99
#